data_71d2344d71a3e8da71424b080db07c3d
#
_entry.id   71d2344d71a3e8da71424b080db07c3d
#
_cell.length_a   1.000
_cell.length_b   1.000
_cell.length_c   1.000
_cell.angle_alpha   90.00
_cell.angle_beta   90.00
_cell.angle_gamma   90.00
#
_symmetry.space_group_name_H-M   'P 1'
#
loop_
_entity.id
_entity.type
_entity.pdbx_description
1 polymer ?
#
loop_
_entity_poly.entity_id
_entity_poly.type
_entity_poly.pdbx_seq_one_letter_code
_entity_poly.pdbx_strand_id
1 'polypeptide(L)'
;MRPQPRRRAVSIPKATGPDPAALTASKAGNAAIAGNVSNAGNNGGTDGADAPILKKITVRVPIELAGRARTVWRLESAQPYTPYRSYNELITDFIEAGVTDAEQRLNGGQPLPPTPAGQIPRGRQPQ
;
A
#
# COMPACT_ATOMS: atom_id res chain seq x y z
N MET A 1 39.66 17.16 51.89
CA MET A 1 39.17 15.95 51.21
C MET A 1 37.65 15.97 51.19
N ARG A 2 37.04 16.06 50.03
CA ARG A 2 35.58 16.01 49.89
C ARG A 2 35.15 14.55 49.64
N PRO A 3 34.19 14.01 50.39
CA PRO A 3 33.71 12.64 50.17
C PRO A 3 32.95 12.56 48.84
N GLN A 4 33.31 11.59 48.00
CA GLN A 4 32.60 11.30 46.76
C GLN A 4 31.25 10.66 47.08
N PRO A 5 30.17 11.08 46.40
CA PRO A 5 28.88 10.43 46.57
C PRO A 5 28.91 9.01 45.99
N ARG A 6 28.63 8.01 46.81
CA ARG A 6 28.47 6.61 46.36
C ARG A 6 27.22 6.54 45.48
N ARG A 7 27.41 6.19 44.21
CA ARG A 7 26.31 5.89 43.31
C ARG A 7 25.58 4.64 43.84
N ARG A 8 24.33 4.79 44.23
CA ARG A 8 23.46 3.65 44.52
C ARG A 8 23.24 2.88 43.22
N ALA A 9 23.56 1.60 43.23
CA ALA A 9 23.21 0.69 42.15
C ALA A 9 21.67 0.60 42.11
N VAL A 10 21.08 1.14 41.05
CA VAL A 10 19.65 0.96 40.79
C VAL A 10 19.50 -0.44 40.22
N SER A 11 18.93 -1.35 41.03
CA SER A 11 18.53 -2.65 40.57
C SER A 11 17.31 -2.49 39.66
N ILE A 12 17.51 -2.64 38.35
CA ILE A 12 16.41 -2.65 37.39
C ILE A 12 15.71 -4.01 37.54
N PRO A 13 14.43 -4.06 37.92
CA PRO A 13 13.71 -5.32 37.98
C PRO A 13 13.69 -5.95 36.59
N LYS A 14 14.10 -7.21 36.51
CA LYS A 14 14.03 -7.99 35.28
C LYS A 14 12.58 -8.07 34.82
N ALA A 15 12.32 -7.62 33.60
CA ALA A 15 10.98 -7.67 33.04
C ALA A 15 10.50 -9.14 33.02
N THR A 16 9.42 -9.41 33.76
CA THR A 16 8.74 -10.71 33.78
C THR A 16 7.67 -10.72 32.66
N GLY A 17 8.11 -10.48 31.43
CA GLY A 17 7.29 -10.68 30.27
C GLY A 17 7.41 -12.12 29.73
N PRO A 18 6.46 -12.57 28.93
CA PRO A 18 6.58 -13.86 28.27
C PRO A 18 7.89 -13.90 27.46
N ASP A 19 8.63 -15.00 27.61
CA ASP A 19 9.91 -15.22 26.92
C ASP A 19 9.68 -15.13 25.40
N PRO A 20 10.35 -14.21 24.68
CA PRO A 20 10.22 -14.12 23.23
C PRO A 20 10.62 -15.42 22.51
N ALA A 21 11.43 -16.28 23.15
CA ALA A 21 11.74 -17.61 22.62
C ALA A 21 10.54 -18.57 22.66
N ALA A 22 9.57 -18.34 23.55
CA ALA A 22 8.36 -19.15 23.61
C ALA A 22 7.42 -18.87 22.40
N LEU A 23 7.52 -17.71 21.79
CA LEU A 23 6.76 -17.35 20.58
C LEU A 23 7.29 -18.05 19.32
N THR A 24 8.53 -18.51 19.34
CA THR A 24 9.13 -19.27 18.23
C THR A 24 8.98 -20.77 18.38
N ALA A 25 8.62 -21.25 19.57
CA ALA A 25 8.50 -22.68 19.86
C ALA A 25 7.10 -23.26 19.55
N SER A 26 6.09 -22.45 19.35
CA SER A 26 4.77 -22.90 18.92
C SER A 26 4.71 -23.11 17.40
N LYS A 27 5.60 -23.97 16.93
CA LYS A 27 5.59 -24.44 15.54
C LYS A 27 4.68 -25.66 15.39
N ALA A 28 3.41 -25.47 15.56
CA ALA A 28 2.44 -26.42 15.02
C ALA A 28 1.17 -25.63 14.68
N GLY A 29 1.09 -25.11 13.48
CA GLY A 29 -0.15 -24.64 12.92
C GLY A 29 -0.22 -23.17 12.48
N ASN A 30 0.84 -22.37 12.59
CA ASN A 30 0.77 -20.98 12.11
C ASN A 30 2.00 -20.60 11.30
N ALA A 31 2.26 -21.35 10.23
CA ALA A 31 3.23 -20.97 9.19
C ALA A 31 2.76 -19.76 8.34
N ALA A 32 1.78 -18.99 8.82
CA ALA A 32 1.15 -17.92 8.07
C ALA A 32 1.40 -16.51 8.62
N ILE A 33 2.22 -16.31 9.67
CA ILE A 33 2.47 -14.96 10.23
C ILE A 33 3.97 -14.66 10.35
N ALA A 34 4.82 -15.30 9.59
CA ALA A 34 6.11 -14.78 9.18
C ALA A 34 5.98 -14.33 7.72
N GLY A 35 4.89 -13.73 7.39
CA GLY A 35 4.69 -13.04 6.14
C GLY A 35 5.15 -11.63 6.38
N ASN A 36 6.32 -11.31 5.88
CA ASN A 36 6.39 -10.24 4.97
C ASN A 36 4.96 -9.71 4.65
N VAL A 37 4.63 -8.53 5.13
CA VAL A 37 3.54 -7.74 4.59
C VAL A 37 3.97 -7.25 3.21
N SER A 38 4.35 -8.19 2.36
CA SER A 38 4.06 -8.07 0.97
C SER A 38 2.55 -8.06 0.93
N ASN A 39 2.00 -6.90 0.73
CA ASN A 39 0.64 -6.70 0.33
C ASN A 39 0.44 -7.51 -0.96
N ALA A 40 0.44 -8.83 -0.82
CA ALA A 40 -0.03 -9.76 -1.81
C ALA A 40 -1.51 -9.43 -1.91
N GLY A 41 -1.84 -8.76 -3.00
CA GLY A 41 -3.15 -8.30 -3.31
C GLY A 41 -4.17 -9.32 -2.89
N ASN A 42 -5.20 -8.82 -2.27
CA ASN A 42 -6.44 -9.52 -2.07
C ASN A 42 -6.99 -9.94 -3.46
N ASN A 43 -6.42 -11.01 -3.99
CA ASN A 43 -7.05 -11.80 -5.04
C ASN A 43 -8.15 -12.58 -4.33
N GLY A 44 -9.18 -11.89 -3.90
CA GLY A 44 -10.47 -12.48 -3.65
C GLY A 44 -10.91 -13.11 -4.95
N GLY A 45 -10.73 -14.43 -5.06
CA GLY A 45 -11.17 -15.20 -6.19
C GLY A 45 -12.67 -14.98 -6.39
N THR A 46 -13.01 -14.41 -7.50
CA THR A 46 -14.25 -14.69 -8.19
C THR A 46 -13.85 -15.44 -9.44
N ASP A 47 -14.10 -16.76 -9.41
CA ASP A 47 -14.06 -17.63 -10.56
C ASP A 47 -15.07 -17.14 -11.60
N GLY A 48 -14.65 -16.20 -12.42
CA GLY A 48 -15.34 -15.74 -13.61
C GLY A 48 -14.28 -15.61 -14.69
N ALA A 49 -14.41 -16.37 -15.77
CA ALA A 49 -13.46 -16.45 -16.86
C ALA A 49 -13.19 -15.11 -17.59
N ASP A 50 -13.84 -14.02 -17.19
CA ASP A 50 -13.74 -12.67 -17.75
C ASP A 50 -13.31 -11.60 -16.74
N ALA A 51 -12.84 -11.97 -15.55
CA ALA A 51 -12.37 -10.97 -14.58
C ALA A 51 -11.06 -10.34 -15.07
N PRO A 52 -10.93 -9.00 -15.08
CA PRO A 52 -9.72 -8.34 -15.52
C PRO A 52 -8.53 -8.73 -14.62
N ILE A 53 -7.40 -9.09 -15.23
CA ILE A 53 -6.17 -9.41 -14.51
C ILE A 53 -5.64 -8.13 -13.88
N LEU A 54 -5.74 -8.02 -12.56
CA LEU A 54 -5.30 -6.86 -11.81
C LEU A 54 -3.79 -6.90 -11.58
N LYS A 55 -3.12 -5.76 -11.79
CA LYS A 55 -1.70 -5.59 -11.52
C LYS A 55 -1.48 -4.47 -10.52
N LYS A 56 -0.67 -4.71 -9.49
CA LYS A 56 -0.28 -3.69 -8.54
C LYS A 56 0.66 -2.68 -9.18
N ILE A 57 0.34 -1.39 -9.08
CA ILE A 57 1.18 -0.27 -9.49
C ILE A 57 1.56 0.53 -8.24
N THR A 58 2.83 0.90 -8.10
CA THR A 58 3.30 1.76 -7.02
C THR A 58 3.73 3.10 -7.60
N VAL A 59 3.08 4.18 -7.17
CA VAL A 59 3.33 5.54 -7.62
C VAL A 59 3.70 6.41 -6.42
N ARG A 60 4.69 7.29 -6.59
CA ARG A 60 5.02 8.33 -5.62
C ARG A 60 4.28 9.60 -6.00
N VAL A 61 3.46 10.09 -5.10
CA VAL A 61 2.68 11.32 -5.28
C VAL A 61 3.01 12.33 -4.17
N PRO A 62 2.88 13.63 -4.42
CA PRO A 62 2.99 14.66 -3.37
C PRO A 62 2.05 14.35 -2.20
N ILE A 63 2.50 14.62 -0.98
CA ILE A 63 1.73 14.34 0.24
C ILE A 63 0.38 15.06 0.26
N GLU A 64 0.34 16.28 -0.26
CA GLU A 64 -0.89 17.06 -0.36
C GLU A 64 -1.90 16.44 -1.31
N LEU A 65 -1.43 15.93 -2.48
CA LEU A 65 -2.29 15.24 -3.43
C LEU A 65 -2.87 13.96 -2.83
N ALA A 66 -2.03 13.18 -2.14
CA ALA A 66 -2.48 11.98 -1.43
C ALA A 66 -3.50 12.32 -0.32
N GLY A 67 -3.31 13.45 0.38
CA GLY A 67 -4.26 13.95 1.37
C GLY A 67 -5.61 14.33 0.75
N ARG A 68 -5.58 15.05 -0.35
CA ARG A 68 -6.79 15.44 -1.10
C ARG A 68 -7.56 14.22 -1.61
N ALA A 69 -6.87 13.22 -2.16
CA ALA A 69 -7.51 12.00 -2.63
C ALA A 69 -8.23 11.24 -1.50
N ARG A 70 -7.62 11.17 -0.29
CA ARG A 70 -8.29 10.59 0.89
C ARG A 70 -9.51 11.41 1.34
N THR A 71 -9.45 12.73 1.21
CA THR A 71 -10.60 13.59 1.53
C THR A 71 -11.74 13.34 0.57
N VAL A 72 -11.47 13.24 -0.74
CA VAL A 72 -12.47 12.87 -1.75
C VAL A 72 -13.10 11.54 -1.40
N TRP A 73 -12.30 10.51 -1.12
CA TRP A 73 -12.81 9.20 -0.69
C TRP A 73 -13.74 9.29 0.51
N ARG A 74 -13.35 10.05 1.54
CA ARG A 74 -14.18 10.22 2.75
C ARG A 74 -15.51 10.90 2.44
N LEU A 75 -15.54 11.86 1.55
CA LEU A 75 -16.76 12.56 1.15
C LEU A 75 -17.64 11.66 0.27
N GLU A 76 -17.05 10.96 -0.68
CA GLU A 76 -17.76 10.01 -1.54
C GLU A 76 -18.36 8.84 -0.74
N SER A 77 -17.59 8.26 0.16
CA SER A 77 -18.06 7.14 0.99
C SER A 77 -19.17 7.52 1.99
N ALA A 78 -19.36 8.81 2.26
CA ALA A 78 -20.47 9.31 3.07
C ALA A 78 -21.76 9.51 2.24
N GLN A 79 -21.69 9.45 0.93
CA GLN A 79 -22.88 9.58 0.07
C GLN A 79 -23.68 8.25 0.05
N PRO A 80 -25.01 8.32 0.09
CA PRO A 80 -25.86 7.11 0.08
C PRO A 80 -25.76 6.28 -1.20
N TYR A 81 -25.28 6.87 -2.29
CA TYR A 81 -25.19 6.26 -3.61
C TYR A 81 -23.78 6.35 -4.20
N THR A 82 -22.76 6.16 -3.38
CA THR A 82 -21.38 6.13 -3.88
C THR A 82 -21.19 4.97 -4.86
N PRO A 83 -20.57 5.20 -6.04
CA PRO A 83 -20.24 4.14 -6.97
C PRO A 83 -19.05 3.29 -6.48
N TYR A 84 -18.28 3.80 -5.53
CA TYR A 84 -17.03 3.19 -5.08
C TYR A 84 -17.22 2.35 -3.81
N ARG A 85 -16.77 1.09 -3.85
CA ARG A 85 -16.75 0.19 -2.68
C ARG A 85 -15.48 0.32 -1.85
N SER A 86 -14.41 0.84 -2.45
CA SER A 86 -13.11 0.97 -1.81
C SER A 86 -12.32 2.18 -2.30
N TYR A 87 -11.35 2.61 -1.49
CA TYR A 87 -10.39 3.65 -1.91
C TYR A 87 -9.62 3.26 -3.18
N ASN A 88 -9.32 1.97 -3.34
CA ASN A 88 -8.63 1.49 -4.53
C ASN A 88 -9.48 1.64 -5.80
N GLU A 89 -10.78 1.40 -5.73
CA GLU A 89 -11.69 1.65 -6.86
C GLU A 89 -11.68 3.12 -7.27
N LEU A 90 -11.80 4.04 -6.31
CA LEU A 90 -11.71 5.48 -6.58
C LEU A 90 -10.39 5.85 -7.27
N ILE A 91 -9.26 5.32 -6.80
CA ILE A 91 -7.95 5.60 -7.40
C ILE A 91 -7.83 4.97 -8.80
N THR A 92 -8.40 3.79 -9.00
CA THR A 92 -8.45 3.14 -10.32
C THR A 92 -9.23 4.00 -11.32
N ASP A 93 -10.39 4.50 -10.91
CA ASP A 93 -11.21 5.41 -11.74
C ASP A 93 -10.46 6.70 -12.10
N PHE A 94 -9.73 7.29 -11.17
CA PHE A 94 -8.88 8.46 -11.46
C PHE A 94 -7.77 8.15 -12.47
N ILE A 95 -7.19 6.96 -12.41
CA ILE A 95 -6.19 6.52 -13.38
C ILE A 95 -6.84 6.31 -14.74
N GLU A 96 -7.98 5.66 -14.80
CA GLU A 96 -8.74 5.40 -16.03
C GLU A 96 -9.17 6.71 -16.70
N ALA A 97 -9.74 7.64 -15.95
CA ALA A 97 -10.10 8.96 -16.45
C ALA A 97 -8.87 9.71 -16.99
N GLY A 98 -7.74 9.65 -16.31
CA GLY A 98 -6.48 10.26 -16.75
C GLY A 98 -5.92 9.63 -18.02
N VAL A 99 -6.02 8.31 -18.16
CA VAL A 99 -5.62 7.59 -19.38
C VAL A 99 -6.55 7.98 -20.55
N THR A 100 -7.86 7.97 -20.34
CA THR A 100 -8.84 8.34 -21.36
C THR A 100 -8.63 9.78 -21.84
N ASP A 101 -8.37 10.73 -20.93
CA ASP A 101 -8.04 12.12 -21.30
C ASP A 101 -6.76 12.20 -22.12
N ALA A 102 -5.74 11.42 -21.76
CA ALA A 102 -4.50 11.35 -22.52
C ALA A 102 -4.71 10.74 -23.93
N GLU A 103 -5.49 9.67 -24.05
CA GLU A 103 -5.87 9.06 -25.33
C GLU A 103 -6.64 10.02 -26.22
N GLN A 104 -7.54 10.80 -25.63
CA GLN A 104 -8.27 11.85 -26.36
C GLN A 104 -7.32 12.88 -26.96
N ARG A 105 -6.30 13.30 -26.22
CA ARG A 105 -5.33 14.30 -26.68
C ARG A 105 -4.28 13.75 -27.66
N LEU A 106 -3.86 12.51 -27.48
CA LEU A 106 -2.74 11.92 -28.22
C LEU A 106 -3.18 11.07 -29.41
N ASN A 107 -4.35 10.46 -29.34
CA ASN A 107 -4.81 9.46 -30.31
C ASN A 107 -6.26 9.67 -30.77
N GLY A 108 -6.80 10.88 -30.59
CA GLY A 108 -8.18 11.20 -31.02
C GLY A 108 -9.25 10.36 -30.35
N GLY A 109 -9.00 9.92 -29.11
CA GLY A 109 -9.93 9.11 -28.31
C GLY A 109 -9.90 7.61 -28.61
N GLN A 110 -9.00 7.16 -29.46
CA GLN A 110 -8.79 5.72 -29.69
C GLN A 110 -7.87 5.17 -28.60
N PRO A 111 -8.15 3.96 -28.07
CA PRO A 111 -7.29 3.32 -27.09
C PRO A 111 -5.86 3.13 -27.60
N LEU A 112 -4.89 3.48 -26.76
CA LEU A 112 -3.48 3.22 -27.07
C LEU A 112 -3.12 1.75 -26.83
N PRO A 113 -2.25 1.15 -27.65
CA PRO A 113 -1.81 -0.22 -27.44
C PRO A 113 -1.03 -0.32 -26.12
N PRO A 114 -1.26 -1.37 -25.31
CA PRO A 114 -0.59 -1.53 -24.03
C PRO A 114 0.92 -1.77 -24.21
N THR A 115 1.74 -1.00 -23.52
CA THR A 115 3.18 -1.17 -23.50
C THR A 115 3.57 -2.23 -22.45
N PRO A 116 4.32 -3.30 -22.84
CA PRO A 116 4.78 -4.30 -21.90
C PRO A 116 5.63 -3.73 -20.77
N ALA A 117 5.53 -4.34 -19.59
CA ALA A 117 6.36 -3.96 -18.45
C ALA A 117 7.86 -4.12 -18.79
N GLY A 118 8.67 -3.12 -18.46
CA GLY A 118 10.11 -3.11 -18.75
C GLY A 118 10.51 -2.33 -20.00
N GLN A 119 9.56 -1.98 -20.86
CA GLN A 119 9.82 -1.10 -22.02
C GLN A 119 9.68 0.39 -21.68
N ILE A 120 9.20 0.71 -20.49
CA ILE A 120 9.11 2.11 -20.03
C ILE A 120 10.50 2.55 -19.55
N PRO A 121 11.06 3.64 -20.11
CA PRO A 121 12.35 4.16 -19.67
C PRO A 121 12.34 4.47 -18.16
N ARG A 122 13.38 4.03 -17.45
CA ARG A 122 13.54 4.34 -16.03
C ARG A 122 14.06 5.76 -15.88
N GLY A 123 13.24 6.63 -15.31
CA GLY A 123 13.64 7.99 -14.96
C GLY A 123 13.52 9.00 -16.11
N ARG A 124 13.76 10.26 -15.75
CA ARG A 124 13.79 11.37 -16.70
C ARG A 124 15.06 11.28 -17.53
N GLN A 125 14.94 11.19 -18.83
CA GLN A 125 16.10 11.29 -19.72
C GLN A 125 16.70 12.70 -19.56
N PRO A 126 18.01 12.85 -19.35
CA PRO A 126 18.66 14.17 -19.40
C PRO A 126 18.49 14.71 -20.82
N GLN A 127 17.98 15.92 -20.90
CA GLN A 127 17.92 16.68 -22.15
C GLN A 127 19.30 17.25 -22.45
#